data_10dd6206e6d76240221363cf7c50ef2f
#
_entry.id   10dd6206e6d76240221363cf7c50ef2f
#
_cell.length_a   1.000
_cell.length_b   1.000
_cell.length_c   1.000
_cell.angle_alpha   90.00
_cell.angle_beta   90.00
_cell.angle_gamma   90.00
#
_symmetry.space_group_name_H-M   'P 1'
#
loop_
_entity.id
_entity.type
_entity.pdbx_description
1 polymer ?
#
loop_
_entity_poly.entity_id
_entity_poly.type
_entity_poly.pdbx_seq_one_letter_code
_entity_poly.pdbx_strand_id
1 'polypeptide(L)'
;MRYLVLILLLPLILSAQVTAAGRGNPQDAPLPPPTPPADLATLEGQVSNALNGTPLRKATVNITRQNGGPMAAGSKSNYSATTDASGHYSIVGIEPGTYRVDANHTGFLDMEYNARRPGGPGTALDLARAQKMTGVDFRLTPHGVVSGKITDEDGDPLEGVQIQILRLVYSQGRKQLQQNGGTSTNDLGEYRLSGITPGKYYLSAIFRNRRPTMAAVPDADTPQEDYVTTFFPGVTDIAAASPIEMAPGDQMQGVNLRLTKIRTVRVTGHAVDNTAPPQPVPDGGRGAVIRTVNGEVMTAVTMPVNGRIQLRLQPRSSFGPNGMGTNAPVRADGTFEFPSVAPGSYYLIASSNQGGRNGARIARQPLDVGDSNIEGVNIAINPGADVSGHVRYDGDPPQPLPSLTVRLTPRDTGMGIPAPQPAKVEADGSFHFDDVSPDLYNVTVSTPPGLYLKSVRSGNNDVMVSGLDLANGAAPLDISMGLNPPQVTGSVVNAESGQPAVAVTVVLMPREKERQDQNYFYSTATTDRYGNFSFNRVTPGDYAVYAWEDVQYGQWFDPEFMKACEGKGETLTAKEASPVNVKLTLIPAK
;
A
#
# COMPACT_ATOMS: atom_id res chain seq x y z
N MET A 1 7.29 -46.36 -93.45
CA MET A 1 7.91 -46.63 -92.16
C MET A 1 8.43 -45.30 -91.61
N ARG A 2 7.73 -44.64 -90.80
CA ARG A 2 8.11 -43.36 -90.15
C ARG A 2 7.71 -43.50 -88.65
N TYR A 3 8.71 -43.53 -87.80
CA TYR A 3 8.57 -43.58 -86.37
C TYR A 3 8.27 -42.15 -85.84
N LEU A 4 7.18 -41.97 -85.16
CA LEU A 4 6.79 -40.76 -84.50
C LEU A 4 7.25 -40.83 -83.01
N VAL A 5 8.19 -39.99 -82.63
CA VAL A 5 8.66 -39.88 -81.24
C VAL A 5 7.83 -38.84 -80.57
N LEU A 6 7.05 -39.28 -79.58
CA LEU A 6 6.19 -38.43 -78.72
C LEU A 6 7.05 -37.96 -77.54
N ILE A 7 7.40 -36.67 -77.51
CA ILE A 7 8.05 -36.02 -76.34
C ILE A 7 7.01 -35.55 -75.37
N LEU A 8 6.94 -36.21 -74.20
CA LEU A 8 6.10 -35.81 -73.07
C LEU A 8 6.81 -34.64 -72.32
N LEU A 9 6.29 -33.43 -72.41
CA LEU A 9 6.66 -32.29 -71.56
C LEU A 9 5.90 -32.35 -70.22
N LEU A 10 6.59 -32.70 -69.13
CA LEU A 10 6.12 -32.55 -67.77
C LEU A 10 6.32 -31.07 -67.34
N PRO A 11 5.31 -30.39 -66.79
CA PRO A 11 5.54 -29.09 -66.18
C PRO A 11 6.13 -29.29 -64.79
N LEU A 12 7.31 -28.73 -64.56
CA LEU A 12 7.92 -28.55 -63.22
C LEU A 12 7.10 -27.50 -62.45
N ILE A 13 6.32 -27.97 -61.48
CA ILE A 13 5.69 -27.09 -60.51
C ILE A 13 6.76 -26.72 -59.47
N LEU A 14 7.28 -25.52 -59.57
CA LEU A 14 8.16 -24.93 -58.57
C LEU A 14 7.29 -24.48 -57.40
N SER A 15 7.16 -25.29 -56.34
CA SER A 15 6.56 -24.88 -55.08
C SER A 15 7.50 -23.93 -54.36
N ALA A 16 7.23 -22.64 -54.42
CA ALA A 16 7.84 -21.65 -53.58
C ALA A 16 7.37 -21.91 -52.13
N GLN A 17 8.23 -22.50 -51.30
CA GLN A 17 8.05 -22.49 -49.85
C GLN A 17 8.27 -21.05 -49.37
N VAL A 18 7.16 -20.34 -49.09
CA VAL A 18 7.20 -19.14 -48.28
C VAL A 18 7.51 -19.58 -46.84
N THR A 19 8.78 -19.49 -46.45
CA THR A 19 9.17 -19.55 -45.06
C THR A 19 8.56 -18.34 -44.39
N ALA A 20 7.49 -18.56 -43.62
CA ALA A 20 6.97 -17.57 -42.70
C ALA A 20 8.11 -17.22 -41.73
N ALA A 21 8.64 -16.01 -41.87
CA ALA A 21 9.53 -15.44 -40.89
C ALA A 21 8.77 -15.40 -39.57
N GLY A 22 9.11 -16.29 -38.66
CA GLY A 22 8.59 -16.31 -37.32
C GLY A 22 8.82 -14.92 -36.71
N ARG A 23 7.75 -14.29 -36.24
CA ARG A 23 7.86 -13.13 -35.35
C ARG A 23 8.64 -13.60 -34.12
N GLY A 24 9.94 -13.32 -34.10
CA GLY A 24 10.78 -13.54 -32.92
C GLY A 24 10.15 -12.82 -31.76
N ASN A 25 9.96 -13.55 -30.67
CA ASN A 25 9.54 -12.98 -29.41
C ASN A 25 10.51 -11.84 -29.06
N PRO A 26 10.09 -10.68 -28.57
CA PRO A 26 11.01 -9.60 -28.16
C PRO A 26 12.06 -10.03 -27.12
N GLN A 27 11.88 -11.20 -26.51
CA GLN A 27 12.82 -11.83 -25.57
C GLN A 27 14.00 -12.57 -26.25
N ASP A 28 13.99 -12.80 -27.58
CA ASP A 28 15.02 -13.52 -28.31
C ASP A 28 16.07 -12.60 -28.97
N ALA A 29 16.03 -11.29 -28.71
CA ALA A 29 17.11 -10.41 -29.15
C ALA A 29 18.38 -10.76 -28.36
N PRO A 30 19.55 -10.99 -29.07
CA PRO A 30 20.81 -11.27 -28.38
C PRO A 30 21.11 -10.12 -27.41
N LEU A 31 21.41 -10.49 -26.17
CA LEU A 31 21.81 -9.52 -25.16
C LEU A 31 23.04 -8.73 -25.65
N PRO A 32 23.06 -7.40 -25.41
CA PRO A 32 24.23 -6.61 -25.82
C PRO A 32 25.50 -7.14 -25.13
N PRO A 33 26.67 -7.00 -25.74
CA PRO A 33 27.94 -7.46 -25.18
C PRO A 33 28.22 -6.76 -23.84
N PRO A 34 29.00 -7.39 -22.93
CA PRO A 34 29.33 -6.77 -21.63
C PRO A 34 30.09 -5.45 -21.85
N THR A 35 29.84 -4.47 -20.97
CA THR A 35 30.49 -3.17 -21.03
C THR A 35 32.03 -3.33 -20.86
N PRO A 36 32.86 -2.77 -21.73
CA PRO A 36 34.33 -2.84 -21.58
C PRO A 36 34.75 -2.22 -20.23
N PRO A 37 35.76 -2.78 -19.55
CA PRO A 37 36.26 -2.24 -18.28
C PRO A 37 36.64 -0.75 -18.30
N ALA A 38 37.12 -0.26 -19.45
CA ALA A 38 37.45 1.14 -19.66
C ALA A 38 36.25 2.09 -19.65
N ASP A 39 35.07 1.57 -19.90
CA ASP A 39 33.81 2.34 -19.94
C ASP A 39 33.05 2.34 -18.60
N LEU A 40 33.54 1.63 -17.59
CA LEU A 40 32.90 1.51 -16.30
C LEU A 40 33.12 2.78 -15.45
N ALA A 41 32.05 3.22 -14.79
CA ALA A 41 32.09 4.40 -13.94
C ALA A 41 32.53 4.08 -12.51
N THR A 42 32.89 5.12 -11.78
CA THR A 42 33.23 5.08 -10.34
C THR A 42 32.44 6.16 -9.61
N LEU A 43 31.93 5.80 -8.43
CA LEU A 43 31.20 6.67 -7.53
C LEU A 43 31.93 6.78 -6.19
N GLU A 44 32.20 8.00 -5.72
CA GLU A 44 32.88 8.27 -4.46
C GLU A 44 32.16 9.33 -3.64
N GLY A 45 32.20 9.19 -2.33
CA GLY A 45 31.62 10.15 -1.41
C GLY A 45 31.86 9.82 0.05
N GLN A 46 31.19 10.53 0.92
CA GLN A 46 31.32 10.40 2.37
C GLN A 46 29.95 10.22 3.03
N VAL A 47 29.89 9.41 4.09
CA VAL A 47 28.71 9.26 4.93
C VAL A 47 29.02 9.82 6.32
N SER A 48 28.15 10.72 6.80
CA SER A 48 28.31 11.40 8.09
C SER A 48 26.98 11.45 8.87
N ASN A 49 27.08 11.69 10.16
CA ASN A 49 25.95 11.95 11.04
C ASN A 49 25.38 13.36 10.77
N ALA A 50 24.09 13.45 10.48
CA ALA A 50 23.42 14.71 10.14
C ALA A 50 23.41 15.74 11.28
N LEU A 51 23.47 15.30 12.55
CA LEU A 51 23.39 16.20 13.71
C LEU A 51 24.73 16.87 14.06
N ASN A 52 25.83 16.14 13.93
CA ASN A 52 27.13 16.59 14.42
C ASN A 52 28.27 16.50 13.39
N GLY A 53 27.98 16.01 12.18
CA GLY A 53 28.96 15.91 11.11
C GLY A 53 30.00 14.79 11.29
N THR A 54 29.93 13.97 12.34
CA THR A 54 30.91 12.89 12.55
C THR A 54 30.84 11.87 11.44
N PRO A 55 32.01 11.42 10.91
CA PRO A 55 32.05 10.37 9.90
C PRO A 55 31.45 9.05 10.41
N LEU A 56 30.69 8.37 9.58
CA LEU A 56 30.08 7.07 9.90
C LEU A 56 30.89 5.95 9.25
N ARG A 57 31.62 5.21 10.09
CA ARG A 57 32.32 3.98 9.69
C ARG A 57 31.36 2.83 9.55
N LYS A 58 31.57 1.96 8.55
CA LYS A 58 30.71 0.77 8.28
C LYS A 58 29.27 1.13 7.86
N ALA A 59 29.04 2.33 7.37
CA ALA A 59 27.80 2.61 6.65
C ALA A 59 27.85 1.91 5.29
N THR A 60 26.72 1.39 4.83
CA THR A 60 26.60 0.75 3.54
C THR A 60 25.95 1.72 2.56
N VAL A 61 26.59 1.92 1.40
CA VAL A 61 25.99 2.68 0.30
C VAL A 61 25.63 1.69 -0.80
N ASN A 62 24.37 1.71 -1.22
CA ASN A 62 23.82 0.84 -2.25
C ASN A 62 23.48 1.66 -3.50
N ILE A 63 23.70 1.07 -4.65
CA ILE A 63 23.33 1.62 -5.95
C ILE A 63 22.45 0.61 -6.67
N THR A 64 21.24 1.01 -7.03
CA THR A 64 20.28 0.18 -7.75
C THR A 64 19.92 0.82 -9.09
N ARG A 65 20.08 0.08 -10.17
CA ARG A 65 19.76 0.56 -11.51
C ARG A 65 18.26 0.80 -11.63
N GLN A 66 17.87 1.99 -12.09
CA GLN A 66 16.49 2.28 -12.46
C GLN A 66 16.21 1.80 -13.89
N ASN A 67 14.99 1.34 -14.12
CA ASN A 67 14.49 0.73 -15.34
C ASN A 67 14.91 1.45 -16.62
N GLY A 68 15.27 0.70 -17.63
CA GLY A 68 15.32 1.21 -18.97
C GLY A 68 16.29 0.49 -19.89
N GLY A 69 15.86 -0.56 -20.49
CA GLY A 69 16.54 -1.18 -21.60
C GLY A 69 17.08 -2.58 -21.32
N PRO A 70 17.35 -3.35 -22.36
CA PRO A 70 17.94 -4.67 -22.24
C PRO A 70 19.30 -4.56 -21.55
N MET A 71 19.47 -5.32 -20.47
CA MET A 71 20.76 -5.41 -19.77
C MET A 71 21.73 -6.24 -20.61
N ALA A 72 23.00 -5.83 -20.65
CA ALA A 72 24.05 -6.64 -21.26
C ALA A 72 24.18 -7.99 -20.54
N ALA A 73 24.64 -9.01 -21.23
CA ALA A 73 24.89 -10.32 -20.62
C ALA A 73 25.91 -10.18 -19.49
N GLY A 74 25.54 -10.58 -18.25
CA GLY A 74 26.41 -10.47 -17.08
C GLY A 74 26.36 -9.12 -16.35
N SER A 75 25.52 -8.17 -16.77
CA SER A 75 25.31 -6.88 -16.10
C SER A 75 24.81 -7.05 -14.67
N LYS A 76 25.30 -6.21 -13.78
CA LYS A 76 24.82 -6.11 -12.40
C LYS A 76 23.78 -5.00 -12.28
N SER A 77 22.66 -5.31 -11.65
CA SER A 77 21.64 -4.31 -11.31
C SER A 77 21.96 -3.52 -10.05
N ASN A 78 22.78 -4.07 -9.16
CA ASN A 78 23.09 -3.53 -7.85
C ASN A 78 24.59 -3.54 -7.58
N TYR A 79 25.07 -2.45 -6.95
CA TYR A 79 26.45 -2.33 -6.45
C TYR A 79 26.37 -1.80 -5.02
N SER A 80 27.38 -2.12 -4.20
CA SER A 80 27.46 -1.59 -2.83
C SER A 80 28.90 -1.43 -2.39
N ALA A 81 29.13 -0.51 -1.46
CA ALA A 81 30.36 -0.36 -0.72
C ALA A 81 30.09 -0.02 0.74
N THR A 82 31.09 -0.29 1.58
CA THR A 82 31.05 0.05 3.01
C THR A 82 32.06 1.15 3.28
N THR A 83 31.68 2.13 4.12
CA THR A 83 32.57 3.26 4.46
C THR A 83 33.72 2.85 5.38
N ASP A 84 34.85 3.50 5.20
CA ASP A 84 36.04 3.41 6.04
C ASP A 84 35.93 4.19 7.36
N ALA A 85 37.02 4.34 8.10
CA ALA A 85 37.06 5.07 9.36
C ALA A 85 36.81 6.58 9.23
N SER A 86 37.07 7.15 8.04
CA SER A 86 36.79 8.55 7.70
C SER A 86 35.41 8.77 7.13
N GLY A 87 34.58 7.70 7.07
CA GLY A 87 33.25 7.74 6.45
C GLY A 87 33.30 7.76 4.93
N HIS A 88 34.47 7.59 4.31
CA HIS A 88 34.61 7.60 2.86
C HIS A 88 34.27 6.24 2.25
N TYR A 89 33.66 6.26 1.06
CA TYR A 89 33.37 5.06 0.25
C TYR A 89 33.72 5.27 -1.22
N SER A 90 34.05 4.18 -1.90
CA SER A 90 34.26 4.15 -3.35
C SER A 90 33.64 2.89 -3.93
N ILE A 91 32.80 3.06 -4.94
CA ILE A 91 32.18 1.98 -5.71
C ILE A 91 32.72 2.06 -7.13
N VAL A 92 33.43 1.03 -7.55
CA VAL A 92 34.07 0.95 -8.87
C VAL A 92 33.35 -0.08 -9.75
N GLY A 93 33.53 0.04 -11.05
CA GLY A 93 33.02 -0.94 -11.98
C GLY A 93 31.52 -0.84 -12.24
N ILE A 94 30.95 0.37 -12.14
CA ILE A 94 29.53 0.62 -12.37
C ILE A 94 29.30 0.82 -13.88
N GLU A 95 28.35 0.10 -14.45
CA GLU A 95 27.93 0.30 -15.83
C GLU A 95 27.27 1.66 -16.03
N PRO A 96 27.42 2.30 -17.21
CA PRO A 96 26.70 3.53 -17.52
C PRO A 96 25.17 3.32 -17.42
N GLY A 97 24.47 4.31 -16.85
CA GLY A 97 23.02 4.23 -16.68
C GLY A 97 22.49 5.16 -15.60
N THR A 98 21.18 5.07 -15.37
CA THR A 98 20.48 5.84 -14.33
C THR A 98 20.29 4.97 -13.09
N TYR A 99 20.66 5.49 -11.93
CA TYR A 99 20.70 4.75 -10.68
C TYR A 99 20.01 5.50 -9.56
N ARG A 100 19.38 4.74 -8.66
CA ARG A 100 19.01 5.20 -7.32
C ARG A 100 20.13 4.83 -6.36
N VAL A 101 20.52 5.77 -5.51
CA VAL A 101 21.59 5.57 -4.54
C VAL A 101 21.04 5.83 -3.14
N ASP A 102 21.27 4.93 -2.22
CA ASP A 102 20.89 5.05 -0.81
C ASP A 102 22.04 4.69 0.11
N ALA A 103 22.01 5.24 1.32
CA ALA A 103 22.94 4.91 2.38
C ALA A 103 22.19 4.50 3.65
N ASN A 104 22.70 3.47 4.33
CA ASN A 104 22.16 2.98 5.60
C ASN A 104 23.28 2.71 6.61
N HIS A 105 22.93 2.78 7.90
CA HIS A 105 23.83 2.47 9.02
C HIS A 105 23.02 2.08 10.25
N THR A 106 23.49 1.10 11.02
CA THR A 106 22.85 0.71 12.28
C THR A 106 22.71 1.91 13.23
N GLY A 107 21.50 2.14 13.73
CA GLY A 107 21.20 3.28 14.60
C GLY A 107 20.82 4.57 13.88
N PHE A 108 20.76 4.54 12.55
CA PHE A 108 20.40 5.67 11.70
C PHE A 108 19.25 5.29 10.77
N LEU A 109 18.58 6.29 10.25
CA LEU A 109 17.54 6.16 9.24
C LEU A 109 18.17 6.12 7.85
N ASP A 110 17.62 5.29 6.97
CA ASP A 110 18.07 5.18 5.60
C ASP A 110 17.81 6.49 4.84
N MET A 111 18.74 6.86 3.96
CA MET A 111 18.68 8.12 3.22
C MET A 111 18.97 7.89 1.74
N GLU A 112 18.07 8.35 0.86
CA GLU A 112 18.31 8.39 -0.56
C GLU A 112 19.17 9.63 -0.94
N TYR A 113 19.90 9.52 -2.04
CA TYR A 113 20.75 10.61 -2.54
C TYR A 113 19.91 11.86 -2.83
N ASN A 114 20.34 12.99 -2.30
CA ASN A 114 19.65 14.28 -2.35
C ASN A 114 18.25 14.30 -1.71
N ALA A 115 17.84 13.26 -1.00
CA ALA A 115 16.62 13.34 -0.22
C ALA A 115 16.82 14.34 0.95
N ARG A 116 15.82 15.17 1.20
CA ARG A 116 15.87 16.20 2.26
C ARG A 116 15.61 15.64 3.66
N ARG A 117 14.93 14.49 3.72
CA ARG A 117 14.59 13.79 4.96
C ARG A 117 14.59 12.27 4.74
N PRO A 118 14.76 11.48 5.80
CA PRO A 118 14.61 10.04 5.74
C PRO A 118 13.23 9.64 5.19
N GLY A 119 13.21 8.71 4.24
CA GLY A 119 11.98 8.28 3.56
C GLY A 119 11.36 9.32 2.62
N GLY A 120 12.03 10.46 2.41
CA GLY A 120 11.67 11.42 1.37
C GLY A 120 12.18 11.00 0.00
N PRO A 121 11.67 11.59 -1.09
CA PRO A 121 12.12 11.27 -2.43
C PRO A 121 13.57 11.72 -2.64
N GLY A 122 14.38 10.83 -3.17
CA GLY A 122 15.73 11.13 -3.64
C GLY A 122 15.77 11.46 -5.13
N THR A 123 16.94 11.81 -5.62
CA THR A 123 17.19 12.09 -7.04
C THR A 123 17.92 10.92 -7.69
N ALA A 124 17.47 10.51 -8.86
CA ALA A 124 18.20 9.55 -9.67
C ALA A 124 19.54 10.15 -10.13
N LEU A 125 20.55 9.30 -10.25
CA LEU A 125 21.91 9.67 -10.58
C LEU A 125 22.28 9.05 -11.91
N ASP A 126 22.61 9.89 -12.90
CA ASP A 126 23.05 9.44 -14.22
C ASP A 126 24.56 9.29 -14.24
N LEU A 127 25.04 8.09 -14.53
CA LEU A 127 26.45 7.77 -14.69
C LEU A 127 26.77 7.57 -16.17
N ALA A 128 27.62 8.44 -16.71
CA ALA A 128 28.14 8.29 -18.08
C ALA A 128 29.30 7.27 -18.13
N ARG A 129 29.68 6.89 -19.35
CA ARG A 129 30.82 6.00 -19.57
C ARG A 129 32.11 6.59 -19.00
N ALA A 130 32.91 5.75 -18.33
CA ALA A 130 34.17 6.11 -17.71
C ALA A 130 34.12 7.31 -16.74
N GLN A 131 32.92 7.67 -16.29
CA GLN A 131 32.73 8.81 -15.40
C GLN A 131 33.26 8.50 -14.00
N LYS A 132 34.10 9.39 -13.47
CA LYS A 132 34.42 9.43 -12.06
C LYS A 132 33.58 10.51 -11.39
N MET A 133 32.55 10.09 -10.64
CA MET A 133 31.69 11.00 -9.90
C MET A 133 32.10 11.01 -8.44
N THR A 134 32.43 12.19 -7.93
CA THR A 134 32.86 12.44 -6.55
C THR A 134 31.88 13.37 -5.85
N GLY A 135 31.89 13.40 -4.49
CA GLY A 135 31.01 14.27 -3.71
C GLY A 135 29.56 13.78 -3.63
N VAL A 136 29.34 12.47 -3.79
CA VAL A 136 28.02 11.87 -3.52
C VAL A 136 27.95 11.57 -2.04
N ASP A 137 27.62 12.62 -1.26
CA ASP A 137 27.68 12.58 0.19
C ASP A 137 26.32 12.32 0.81
N PHE A 138 26.33 11.61 1.95
CA PHE A 138 25.13 11.32 2.74
C PHE A 138 25.27 11.85 4.15
N ARG A 139 24.17 12.43 4.66
CA ARG A 139 24.02 12.83 6.04
C ARG A 139 22.89 12.00 6.65
N LEU A 140 23.26 10.95 7.41
CA LEU A 140 22.28 10.07 8.00
C LEU A 140 21.78 10.65 9.33
N THR A 141 20.46 10.63 9.48
CA THR A 141 19.78 11.08 10.70
C THR A 141 19.73 9.91 11.70
N PRO A 142 20.20 10.07 12.95
CA PRO A 142 19.99 9.07 13.98
C PRO A 142 18.50 8.85 14.19
N HIS A 143 18.10 7.58 14.36
CA HIS A 143 16.69 7.28 14.65
C HIS A 143 16.30 7.65 16.07
N GLY A 144 15.01 7.97 16.26
CA GLY A 144 14.45 8.18 17.58
C GLY A 144 14.26 6.87 18.35
N VAL A 145 14.25 6.97 19.66
CA VAL A 145 14.00 5.86 20.60
C VAL A 145 13.00 6.29 21.64
N VAL A 146 12.01 5.44 21.91
CA VAL A 146 11.08 5.60 23.03
C VAL A 146 11.21 4.39 23.93
N SER A 147 11.35 4.62 25.25
CA SER A 147 11.42 3.57 26.25
C SER A 147 10.62 3.91 27.50
N GLY A 148 10.14 2.86 28.15
CA GLY A 148 9.32 3.03 29.35
C GLY A 148 8.98 1.68 29.99
N LYS A 149 8.06 1.73 30.92
CA LYS A 149 7.57 0.57 31.67
C LYS A 149 6.05 0.51 31.65
N ILE A 150 5.53 -0.69 31.53
CA ILE A 150 4.09 -0.97 31.61
C ILE A 150 3.81 -1.73 32.87
N THR A 151 2.82 -1.23 33.62
CA THR A 151 2.35 -1.85 34.87
C THR A 151 0.84 -2.05 34.83
N ASP A 152 0.37 -2.93 35.68
CA ASP A 152 -1.06 -3.06 35.95
C ASP A 152 -1.57 -2.02 36.97
N GLU A 153 -2.81 -2.19 37.43
CA GLU A 153 -3.47 -1.33 38.40
C GLU A 153 -2.81 -1.36 39.79
N ASP A 154 -2.10 -2.42 40.13
CA ASP A 154 -1.40 -2.60 41.42
C ASP A 154 0.06 -2.10 41.36
N GLY A 155 0.55 -1.79 40.18
CA GLY A 155 1.93 -1.37 39.91
C GLY A 155 2.88 -2.51 39.56
N ASP A 156 2.36 -3.72 39.41
CA ASP A 156 3.14 -4.88 39.03
C ASP A 156 3.49 -4.84 37.52
N PRO A 157 4.69 -5.29 37.13
CA PRO A 157 5.11 -5.27 35.74
C PRO A 157 4.31 -6.24 34.88
N LEU A 158 3.92 -5.79 33.68
CA LEU A 158 3.22 -6.61 32.69
C LEU A 158 4.15 -7.04 31.57
N GLU A 159 4.43 -8.34 31.49
CA GLU A 159 5.19 -8.97 30.41
C GLU A 159 4.34 -9.20 29.15
N GLY A 160 4.94 -9.08 27.96
CA GLY A 160 4.31 -9.42 26.69
C GLY A 160 3.28 -8.41 26.19
N VAL A 161 3.19 -7.23 26.81
CA VAL A 161 2.35 -6.14 26.31
C VAL A 161 2.90 -5.64 24.99
N GLN A 162 2.07 -5.63 23.96
CA GLN A 162 2.45 -5.09 22.65
C GLN A 162 2.37 -3.56 22.66
N ILE A 163 3.51 -2.94 22.47
CA ILE A 163 3.62 -1.49 22.32
C ILE A 163 3.67 -1.16 20.84
N GLN A 164 2.83 -0.24 20.41
CA GLN A 164 2.80 0.24 19.03
C GLN A 164 2.94 1.75 19.00
N ILE A 165 3.74 2.24 18.05
CA ILE A 165 3.79 3.65 17.71
C ILE A 165 2.98 3.87 16.44
N LEU A 166 2.01 4.79 16.53
CA LEU A 166 1.01 5.05 15.52
C LEU A 166 1.17 6.46 14.99
N ARG A 167 1.07 6.62 13.69
CA ARG A 167 1.11 7.92 13.04
C ARG A 167 -0.23 8.23 12.41
N LEU A 168 -0.67 9.47 12.54
CA LEU A 168 -1.85 9.97 11.85
C LEU A 168 -1.44 10.28 10.40
N VAL A 169 -2.05 9.56 9.46
CA VAL A 169 -1.88 9.78 8.03
C VAL A 169 -3.23 10.08 7.41
N TYR A 170 -3.20 10.76 6.27
CA TYR A 170 -4.39 10.96 5.46
C TYR A 170 -4.36 10.01 4.27
N SER A 171 -5.42 9.26 4.10
CA SER A 171 -5.63 8.41 2.94
C SER A 171 -7.06 8.58 2.47
N GLN A 172 -7.25 8.85 1.17
CA GLN A 172 -8.57 9.06 0.56
C GLN A 172 -9.43 10.11 1.32
N GLY A 173 -8.84 11.26 1.66
CA GLY A 173 -9.53 12.33 2.38
C GLY A 173 -9.84 12.05 3.85
N ARG A 174 -9.46 10.90 4.40
CA ARG A 174 -9.77 10.49 5.78
C ARG A 174 -8.52 10.36 6.63
N LYS A 175 -8.61 10.81 7.89
CA LYS A 175 -7.57 10.57 8.90
C LYS A 175 -7.54 9.09 9.26
N GLN A 176 -6.37 8.47 9.20
CA GLN A 176 -6.16 7.08 9.57
C GLN A 176 -4.92 6.95 10.46
N LEU A 177 -4.97 6.06 11.43
CA LEU A 177 -3.80 5.68 12.21
C LEU A 177 -3.05 4.56 11.49
N GLN A 178 -1.82 4.84 11.15
CA GLN A 178 -0.91 3.86 10.57
C GLN A 178 0.11 3.44 11.61
N GLN A 179 0.28 2.14 11.80
CA GLN A 179 1.35 1.62 12.64
C GLN A 179 2.71 1.89 11.98
N ASN A 180 3.60 2.52 12.72
CA ASN A 180 4.96 2.88 12.26
C ASN A 180 6.06 2.11 12.99
N GLY A 181 5.70 1.17 13.84
CA GLY A 181 6.62 0.31 14.56
C GLY A 181 5.96 -0.29 15.80
N GLY A 182 6.64 -1.27 16.39
CA GLY A 182 6.15 -1.93 17.59
C GLY A 182 7.22 -2.80 18.25
N THR A 183 7.01 -3.08 19.52
CA THR A 183 7.83 -3.97 20.36
C THR A 183 6.95 -4.60 21.41
N SER A 184 7.49 -5.46 22.25
CA SER A 184 6.79 -6.04 23.40
C SER A 184 7.59 -5.77 24.69
N THR A 185 6.89 -5.73 25.83
CA THR A 185 7.52 -5.64 27.14
C THR A 185 8.21 -6.95 27.52
N ASN A 186 9.32 -6.82 28.24
CA ASN A 186 10.01 -7.93 28.89
C ASN A 186 9.33 -8.32 30.23
N ASP A 187 9.93 -9.26 30.97
CA ASP A 187 9.49 -9.75 32.29
C ASP A 187 9.45 -8.66 33.40
N LEU A 188 10.21 -7.57 33.22
CA LEU A 188 10.20 -6.40 34.10
C LEU A 188 9.17 -5.34 33.67
N GLY A 189 8.35 -5.65 32.65
CA GLY A 189 7.43 -4.71 32.04
C GLY A 189 8.08 -3.61 31.21
N GLU A 190 9.39 -3.69 30.95
CA GLU A 190 10.14 -2.67 30.25
C GLU A 190 10.06 -2.87 28.73
N TYR A 191 10.02 -1.78 28.01
CA TYR A 191 10.08 -1.78 26.54
C TYR A 191 11.05 -0.74 26.01
N ARG A 192 11.58 -1.03 24.82
CA ARG A 192 12.39 -0.11 24.03
C ARG A 192 12.02 -0.23 22.56
N LEU A 193 11.49 0.84 22.00
CA LEU A 193 11.13 0.98 20.60
C LEU A 193 12.13 1.90 19.91
N SER A 194 12.81 1.42 18.88
CA SER A 194 13.82 2.15 18.12
C SER A 194 13.43 2.21 16.63
N GLY A 195 14.19 2.94 15.82
CA GLY A 195 13.91 3.11 14.39
C GLY A 195 12.83 4.14 14.10
N ILE A 196 12.53 5.04 15.05
CA ILE A 196 11.47 6.02 14.90
C ILE A 196 11.99 7.19 14.07
N THR A 197 11.27 7.53 13.00
CA THR A 197 11.54 8.73 12.21
C THR A 197 11.07 9.98 12.96
N PRO A 198 11.68 11.16 12.72
CA PRO A 198 11.17 12.40 13.28
C PRO A 198 9.71 12.65 12.90
N GLY A 199 8.92 13.17 13.85
CA GLY A 199 7.51 13.45 13.63
C GLY A 199 6.63 13.29 14.87
N LYS A 200 5.32 13.36 14.65
CA LYS A 200 4.30 13.29 15.70
C LYS A 200 3.63 11.92 15.70
N TYR A 201 3.58 11.29 16.87
CA TYR A 201 3.12 9.90 17.04
C TYR A 201 2.18 9.75 18.23
N TYR A 202 1.38 8.69 18.20
CA TYR A 202 0.62 8.19 19.33
C TYR A 202 1.19 6.84 19.75
N LEU A 203 1.30 6.60 21.04
CA LEU A 203 1.76 5.33 21.59
C LEU A 203 0.57 4.58 22.16
N SER A 204 0.44 3.30 21.82
CA SER A 204 -0.56 2.40 22.38
C SER A 204 0.08 1.17 22.99
N ALA A 205 -0.55 0.68 24.06
CA ALA A 205 -0.23 -0.57 24.72
C ALA A 205 -1.43 -1.52 24.63
N ILE A 206 -1.18 -2.75 24.16
CA ILE A 206 -2.19 -3.78 23.96
C ILE A 206 -1.73 -5.03 24.70
N PHE A 207 -2.44 -5.41 25.74
CA PHE A 207 -2.21 -6.66 26.42
C PHE A 207 -3.20 -7.70 25.92
N ARG A 208 -2.69 -8.75 25.28
CA ARG A 208 -3.50 -9.90 24.86
C ARG A 208 -3.18 -11.05 25.80
N ASN A 209 -4.01 -11.21 26.80
CA ASN A 209 -3.91 -12.38 27.66
C ASN A 209 -4.19 -13.63 26.82
N ARG A 210 -3.13 -14.31 26.36
CA ARG A 210 -3.24 -15.62 25.72
C ARG A 210 -3.59 -16.62 26.81
N ARG A 211 -4.85 -16.71 27.20
CA ARG A 211 -5.30 -17.86 27.97
C ARG A 211 -5.00 -19.12 27.16
N PRO A 212 -4.33 -20.14 27.76
CA PRO A 212 -4.17 -21.40 27.07
C PRO A 212 -5.54 -21.92 26.66
N THR A 213 -5.67 -22.41 25.44
CA THR A 213 -6.90 -22.95 24.82
C THR A 213 -7.55 -24.12 25.61
N MET A 214 -7.01 -24.50 26.74
CA MET A 214 -7.51 -25.56 27.64
C MET A 214 -7.92 -25.08 29.05
N ALA A 215 -7.93 -23.77 29.30
CA ALA A 215 -8.52 -23.26 30.54
C ALA A 215 -10.04 -23.45 30.50
N ALA A 216 -10.61 -23.93 31.61
CA ALA A 216 -12.04 -24.12 31.75
C ALA A 216 -12.78 -22.84 31.29
N VAL A 217 -13.81 -23.01 30.46
CA VAL A 217 -14.69 -21.91 30.08
C VAL A 217 -15.23 -21.29 31.36
N PRO A 218 -14.97 -20.00 31.63
CA PRO A 218 -15.49 -19.36 32.83
C PRO A 218 -17.01 -19.44 32.86
N ASP A 219 -17.57 -19.57 34.05
CA ASP A 219 -19.00 -19.66 34.23
C ASP A 219 -19.71 -18.43 33.61
N ALA A 220 -20.83 -18.63 32.96
CA ALA A 220 -21.50 -17.61 32.14
C ALA A 220 -21.83 -16.33 32.93
N ASP A 221 -21.99 -16.45 34.25
CA ASP A 221 -22.44 -15.36 35.14
C ASP A 221 -21.29 -14.64 35.86
N THR A 222 -20.02 -15.05 35.65
CA THR A 222 -18.89 -14.38 36.30
C THR A 222 -18.49 -13.15 35.47
N PRO A 223 -18.54 -11.92 36.04
CA PRO A 223 -18.06 -10.72 35.36
C PRO A 223 -16.59 -10.92 34.95
N GLN A 224 -16.32 -10.76 33.67
CA GLN A 224 -14.95 -10.85 33.17
C GLN A 224 -14.36 -9.44 33.13
N GLU A 225 -13.12 -9.35 33.59
CA GLU A 225 -12.31 -8.15 33.47
C GLU A 225 -11.14 -8.45 32.55
N ASP A 226 -10.85 -7.51 31.67
CA ASP A 226 -9.71 -7.63 30.76
C ASP A 226 -9.08 -6.26 30.54
N TYR A 227 -7.81 -6.26 30.13
CA TYR A 227 -7.13 -5.04 29.75
C TYR A 227 -7.59 -4.55 28.39
N VAL A 228 -7.91 -3.27 28.32
CA VAL A 228 -8.22 -2.62 27.05
C VAL A 228 -7.00 -1.94 26.47
N THR A 229 -7.03 -1.70 25.17
CA THR A 229 -6.01 -0.88 24.52
C THR A 229 -5.93 0.48 25.20
N THR A 230 -4.75 0.80 25.66
CA THR A 230 -4.48 2.06 26.38
C THR A 230 -3.50 2.90 25.55
N PHE A 231 -3.85 4.17 25.36
CA PHE A 231 -2.99 5.16 24.69
C PHE A 231 -2.31 6.06 25.71
N PHE A 232 -1.12 6.54 25.35
CA PHE A 232 -0.41 7.51 26.19
C PHE A 232 -1.22 8.82 26.32
N PRO A 233 -1.36 9.40 27.53
CA PRO A 233 -0.69 9.05 28.79
C PRO A 233 -1.43 8.05 29.70
N GLY A 234 -2.46 7.32 29.25
CA GLY A 234 -3.22 6.36 30.05
C GLY A 234 -4.72 6.39 29.75
N VAL A 235 -5.10 6.80 28.54
CA VAL A 235 -6.49 6.89 28.09
C VAL A 235 -6.86 5.74 27.16
N THR A 236 -8.14 5.40 27.10
CA THR A 236 -8.65 4.32 26.25
C THR A 236 -9.19 4.83 24.89
N ASP A 237 -9.45 6.13 24.81
CA ASP A 237 -9.86 6.78 23.55
C ASP A 237 -8.68 7.55 22.93
N ILE A 238 -8.40 7.26 21.67
CA ILE A 238 -7.36 7.95 20.91
C ILE A 238 -7.60 9.47 20.79
N ALA A 239 -8.85 9.90 20.81
CA ALA A 239 -9.19 11.33 20.74
C ALA A 239 -8.69 12.10 21.99
N ALA A 240 -8.54 11.42 23.12
CA ALA A 240 -7.99 11.96 24.37
C ALA A 240 -6.48 11.70 24.52
N ALA A 241 -5.86 10.96 23.61
CA ALA A 241 -4.45 10.62 23.68
C ALA A 241 -3.55 11.83 23.41
N SER A 242 -2.43 11.89 24.13
CA SER A 242 -1.40 12.90 23.90
C SER A 242 -0.39 12.42 22.88
N PRO A 243 -0.11 13.19 21.84
CA PRO A 243 0.92 12.83 20.88
C PRO A 243 2.31 12.98 21.49
N ILE A 244 3.25 12.13 21.02
CA ILE A 244 4.67 12.19 21.30
C ILE A 244 5.35 12.85 20.09
N GLU A 245 6.08 13.92 20.31
CA GLU A 245 6.87 14.58 19.26
C GLU A 245 8.31 14.08 19.33
N MET A 246 8.81 13.54 18.21
CA MET A 246 10.15 12.98 18.10
C MET A 246 11.00 13.88 17.21
N ALA A 247 12.04 14.48 17.78
CA ALA A 247 13.08 15.16 17.00
C ALA A 247 14.13 14.13 16.49
N PRO A 248 14.99 14.52 15.52
CA PRO A 248 16.06 13.65 15.04
C PRO A 248 16.99 13.19 16.17
N GLY A 249 17.09 11.87 16.35
CA GLY A 249 17.96 11.26 17.36
C GLY A 249 17.46 11.32 18.81
N ASP A 250 16.22 11.76 19.04
CA ASP A 250 15.65 11.82 20.38
C ASP A 250 15.62 10.46 21.06
N GLN A 251 15.93 10.46 22.36
CA GLN A 251 15.84 9.31 23.23
C GLN A 251 14.90 9.63 24.40
N MET A 252 13.60 9.40 24.18
CA MET A 252 12.59 9.60 25.21
C MET A 252 12.55 8.41 26.15
N GLN A 253 12.84 8.66 27.42
CA GLN A 253 12.78 7.66 28.49
C GLN A 253 11.62 7.97 29.43
N GLY A 254 11.14 6.93 30.13
CA GLY A 254 10.09 7.10 31.13
C GLY A 254 8.70 7.31 30.53
N VAL A 255 8.47 6.90 29.29
CA VAL A 255 7.12 6.88 28.69
C VAL A 255 6.37 5.67 29.24
N ASN A 256 5.91 5.81 30.50
CA ASN A 256 5.29 4.74 31.24
C ASN A 256 3.77 4.75 31.03
N LEU A 257 3.16 3.56 31.00
CA LEU A 257 1.71 3.39 30.96
C LEU A 257 1.28 2.42 32.07
N ARG A 258 0.16 2.78 32.68
CA ARG A 258 -0.55 1.90 33.61
C ARG A 258 -1.78 1.37 32.90
N LEU A 259 -1.89 0.06 32.76
CA LEU A 259 -3.07 -0.58 32.21
C LEU A 259 -4.07 -0.84 33.33
N THR A 260 -5.33 -0.61 33.00
CA THR A 260 -6.43 -0.85 33.94
C THR A 260 -7.38 -1.86 33.32
N LYS A 261 -7.79 -2.84 34.12
CA LYS A 261 -8.85 -3.76 33.72
C LYS A 261 -10.18 -3.04 33.74
N ILE A 262 -10.98 -3.34 32.75
CA ILE A 262 -12.38 -2.91 32.73
C ILE A 262 -13.27 -4.15 32.66
N ARG A 263 -14.50 -3.98 33.14
CA ARG A 263 -15.51 -5.01 32.97
C ARG A 263 -15.77 -5.19 31.48
N THR A 264 -15.70 -6.44 31.04
CA THR A 264 -15.98 -6.83 29.67
C THR A 264 -17.21 -7.71 29.61
N VAL A 265 -17.83 -7.78 28.46
CA VAL A 265 -19.03 -8.58 28.23
C VAL A 265 -18.78 -9.64 27.19
N ARG A 266 -19.58 -10.68 27.24
CA ARG A 266 -19.54 -11.76 26.27
C ARG A 266 -20.49 -11.46 25.12
N VAL A 267 -20.01 -11.70 23.88
CA VAL A 267 -20.82 -11.59 22.66
C VAL A 267 -20.88 -12.95 22.00
N THR A 268 -22.08 -13.51 21.90
CA THR A 268 -22.31 -14.82 21.27
C THR A 268 -23.31 -14.71 20.11
N GLY A 269 -23.17 -15.64 19.16
CA GLY A 269 -24.07 -15.63 18.02
C GLY A 269 -23.83 -16.75 17.05
N HIS A 270 -24.37 -16.57 15.86
CA HIS A 270 -24.32 -17.55 14.77
C HIS A 270 -23.86 -16.88 13.47
N ALA A 271 -22.89 -17.48 12.81
CA ALA A 271 -22.36 -17.04 11.52
C ALA A 271 -22.67 -18.09 10.44
N VAL A 272 -23.21 -17.63 9.32
CA VAL A 272 -23.61 -18.51 8.21
C VAL A 272 -22.93 -18.02 6.92
N ASP A 273 -22.45 -18.95 6.13
CA ASP A 273 -22.03 -18.70 4.75
C ASP A 273 -23.08 -19.28 3.78
N ASN A 274 -23.97 -18.43 3.29
CA ASN A 274 -25.03 -18.81 2.34
C ASN A 274 -24.49 -19.08 0.93
N THR A 275 -23.21 -18.90 0.71
CA THR A 275 -22.56 -19.09 -0.59
C THR A 275 -21.89 -20.46 -0.70
N ALA A 276 -21.69 -21.14 0.44
CA ALA A 276 -21.12 -22.47 0.46
C ALA A 276 -22.16 -23.50 -0.03
N PRO A 277 -21.80 -24.43 -0.94
CA PRO A 277 -22.70 -25.51 -1.28
C PRO A 277 -23.04 -26.32 0.00
N PRO A 278 -24.29 -26.74 0.19
CA PRO A 278 -24.69 -27.56 1.33
C PRO A 278 -23.81 -28.81 1.37
N GLN A 279 -22.96 -28.91 2.38
CA GLN A 279 -22.12 -30.07 2.60
C GLN A 279 -22.93 -31.08 3.42
N PRO A 280 -22.97 -32.36 3.04
CA PRO A 280 -23.55 -33.37 3.89
C PRO A 280 -22.77 -33.37 5.23
N VAL A 281 -23.47 -33.13 6.32
CA VAL A 281 -22.91 -33.24 7.66
C VAL A 281 -22.49 -34.69 7.83
N PRO A 282 -21.21 -35.02 8.02
CA PRO A 282 -20.82 -36.38 8.30
C PRO A 282 -21.39 -36.74 9.66
N ASP A 283 -22.30 -37.70 9.67
CA ASP A 283 -22.85 -38.27 10.88
C ASP A 283 -21.68 -38.77 11.76
N GLY A 284 -21.38 -38.04 12.83
CA GLY A 284 -20.50 -38.48 13.93
C GLY A 284 -19.03 -38.80 13.62
N GLY A 285 -18.44 -38.34 12.51
CA GLY A 285 -17.11 -38.77 12.12
C GLY A 285 -16.07 -37.67 11.97
N ARG A 286 -15.03 -37.73 12.74
CA ARG A 286 -13.77 -37.03 12.45
C ARG A 286 -13.24 -37.53 11.10
N GLY A 287 -13.40 -36.78 10.06
CA GLY A 287 -12.82 -37.09 8.75
C GLY A 287 -11.30 -37.01 8.82
N ALA A 288 -10.63 -38.10 9.07
CA ALA A 288 -9.18 -38.19 8.98
C ALA A 288 -8.80 -38.46 7.52
N VAL A 289 -8.07 -37.55 6.89
CA VAL A 289 -7.35 -37.88 5.65
C VAL A 289 -6.05 -38.59 6.05
N ILE A 290 -6.00 -39.89 5.83
CA ILE A 290 -4.80 -40.68 6.04
C ILE A 290 -3.86 -40.43 4.86
N ARG A 291 -2.77 -39.76 5.10
CA ARG A 291 -1.66 -39.64 4.14
C ARG A 291 -0.50 -40.47 4.66
N THR A 292 -0.15 -41.52 3.94
CA THR A 292 1.05 -42.31 4.22
C THR A 292 2.26 -41.66 3.54
N VAL A 293 3.22 -41.23 4.33
CA VAL A 293 4.53 -40.82 3.86
C VAL A 293 5.54 -41.72 4.58
N ASN A 294 6.35 -42.43 3.81
CA ASN A 294 7.40 -43.36 4.33
C ASN A 294 6.92 -44.47 5.29
N GLY A 295 5.66 -44.94 5.13
CA GLY A 295 5.15 -46.06 5.92
C GLY A 295 4.60 -45.69 7.30
N GLU A 296 4.67 -44.45 7.72
CA GLU A 296 4.02 -43.95 8.93
C GLU A 296 2.69 -43.29 8.66
N VAL A 297 1.66 -43.65 9.41
CA VAL A 297 0.31 -43.09 9.32
C VAL A 297 0.27 -41.77 10.09
N MET A 298 0.35 -40.65 9.40
CA MET A 298 0.08 -39.34 9.99
C MET A 298 -1.41 -39.05 9.95
N THR A 299 -2.05 -38.91 11.09
CA THR A 299 -3.44 -38.47 11.21
C THR A 299 -3.50 -36.94 10.96
N ALA A 300 -3.88 -36.54 9.76
CA ALA A 300 -4.18 -35.13 9.51
C ALA A 300 -5.54 -34.80 10.15
N VAL A 301 -5.56 -33.93 11.13
CA VAL A 301 -6.80 -33.37 11.67
C VAL A 301 -7.39 -32.45 10.61
N THR A 302 -8.43 -32.93 9.91
CA THR A 302 -9.20 -32.06 9.03
C THR A 302 -9.96 -31.04 9.87
N MET A 303 -9.70 -29.77 9.62
CA MET A 303 -10.48 -28.68 10.20
C MET A 303 -11.95 -28.82 9.76
N PRO A 304 -12.93 -28.61 10.66
CA PRO A 304 -14.34 -28.69 10.30
C PRO A 304 -14.69 -27.65 9.22
N VAL A 305 -15.64 -28.00 8.38
CA VAL A 305 -16.03 -27.26 7.16
C VAL A 305 -16.44 -25.81 7.45
N ASN A 306 -16.98 -25.51 8.62
CA ASN A 306 -17.29 -24.15 9.06
C ASN A 306 -16.06 -23.37 9.60
N GLY A 307 -14.88 -23.98 9.71
CA GLY A 307 -13.61 -23.31 10.01
C GLY A 307 -13.13 -22.34 8.89
N ARG A 308 -13.96 -22.11 7.88
CA ARG A 308 -13.70 -21.22 6.74
C ARG A 308 -14.17 -19.78 6.97
N ILE A 309 -15.11 -19.56 7.91
CA ILE A 309 -15.55 -18.22 8.29
C ILE A 309 -14.59 -17.70 9.35
N GLN A 310 -14.01 -16.55 9.10
CA GLN A 310 -13.23 -15.79 10.07
C GLN A 310 -14.07 -14.62 10.56
N LEU A 311 -14.25 -14.52 11.86
CA LEU A 311 -14.94 -13.39 12.48
C LEU A 311 -13.95 -12.45 13.11
N ARG A 312 -14.23 -11.16 12.93
CA ARG A 312 -13.46 -10.07 13.52
C ARG A 312 -14.41 -9.03 14.08
N LEU A 313 -14.20 -8.65 15.32
CA LEU A 313 -14.87 -7.53 15.95
C LEU A 313 -13.90 -6.34 15.93
N GLN A 314 -14.24 -5.28 15.18
CA GLN A 314 -13.38 -4.12 14.99
C GLN A 314 -14.05 -2.87 15.55
N PRO A 315 -13.39 -2.11 16.46
CA PRO A 315 -13.91 -0.84 16.95
C PRO A 315 -14.14 0.15 15.80
N ARG A 316 -15.26 0.87 15.81
CA ARG A 316 -15.57 1.90 14.79
C ARG A 316 -14.63 3.11 14.86
N SER A 317 -14.10 3.40 16.05
CA SER A 317 -13.12 4.47 16.28
C SER A 317 -11.69 4.11 15.85
N SER A 318 -11.45 2.87 15.46
CA SER A 318 -10.12 2.42 15.04
C SER A 318 -9.83 2.89 13.62
N PHE A 319 -9.01 3.91 13.51
CA PHE A 319 -8.51 4.42 12.25
C PHE A 319 -7.35 3.53 11.77
N GLY A 320 -7.57 2.68 10.74
CA GLY A 320 -6.48 1.99 10.05
C GLY A 320 -6.75 0.52 9.69
N PRO A 321 -6.11 -0.01 8.63
CA PRO A 321 -6.31 -1.35 8.09
C PRO A 321 -5.91 -2.48 9.07
N ASN A 322 -5.03 -2.17 10.02
CA ASN A 322 -4.60 -3.08 11.10
C ASN A 322 -5.31 -2.79 12.42
N GLY A 323 -6.49 -2.14 12.36
CA GLY A 323 -7.28 -1.80 13.53
C GLY A 323 -7.33 -2.96 14.52
N MET A 324 -7.23 -2.64 15.78
CA MET A 324 -7.13 -3.53 16.95
C MET A 324 -8.40 -4.37 17.15
N GLY A 325 -8.80 -5.12 16.12
CA GLY A 325 -9.94 -6.02 16.18
C GLY A 325 -9.60 -7.32 16.89
N THR A 326 -10.58 -7.89 17.58
CA THR A 326 -10.52 -9.22 18.17
C THR A 326 -11.10 -10.24 17.19
N ASN A 327 -10.43 -11.38 17.02
CA ASN A 327 -10.92 -12.47 16.18
C ASN A 327 -11.58 -13.53 17.05
N ALA A 328 -12.63 -14.15 16.53
CA ALA A 328 -13.25 -15.33 17.13
C ALA A 328 -13.34 -16.47 16.12
N PRO A 329 -13.08 -17.71 16.55
CA PRO A 329 -13.31 -18.88 15.72
C PRO A 329 -14.82 -19.14 15.59
N VAL A 330 -15.25 -19.61 14.41
CA VAL A 330 -16.61 -20.13 14.21
C VAL A 330 -16.56 -21.65 14.35
N ARG A 331 -17.42 -22.17 15.21
CA ARG A 331 -17.55 -23.62 15.43
C ARG A 331 -18.25 -24.32 14.24
N ALA A 332 -18.19 -25.64 14.21
CA ALA A 332 -18.77 -26.41 13.12
C ALA A 332 -20.29 -26.24 12.97
N ASP A 333 -20.98 -25.94 14.05
CA ASP A 333 -22.40 -25.63 14.09
C ASP A 333 -22.75 -24.18 13.70
N GLY A 334 -21.74 -23.36 13.35
CA GLY A 334 -21.90 -21.95 13.02
C GLY A 334 -21.85 -21.02 14.23
N THR A 335 -21.78 -21.54 15.45
CA THR A 335 -21.75 -20.69 16.65
C THR A 335 -20.39 -20.02 16.82
N PHE A 336 -20.40 -18.82 17.39
CA PHE A 336 -19.20 -18.09 17.72
C PHE A 336 -19.33 -17.42 19.10
N GLU A 337 -18.15 -17.09 19.65
CA GLU A 337 -18.07 -16.41 20.94
C GLU A 337 -16.85 -15.48 20.97
N PHE A 338 -17.11 -14.23 21.35
CA PHE A 338 -16.10 -13.29 21.83
C PHE A 338 -16.23 -13.24 23.35
N PRO A 339 -15.33 -13.83 24.09
CA PRO A 339 -15.51 -14.03 25.53
C PRO A 339 -15.32 -12.73 26.34
N SER A 340 -14.60 -11.76 25.80
CA SER A 340 -14.21 -10.53 26.49
C SER A 340 -14.20 -9.37 25.50
N VAL A 341 -15.26 -8.58 25.54
CA VAL A 341 -15.44 -7.39 24.68
C VAL A 341 -15.68 -6.18 25.58
N ALA A 342 -14.89 -5.15 25.38
CA ALA A 342 -15.08 -3.87 26.05
C ALA A 342 -16.36 -3.17 25.58
N PRO A 343 -17.08 -2.42 26.43
CA PRO A 343 -18.15 -1.56 25.97
C PRO A 343 -17.68 -0.58 24.89
N GLY A 344 -18.49 -0.38 23.84
CA GLY A 344 -18.15 0.49 22.72
C GLY A 344 -18.90 0.16 21.44
N SER A 345 -18.61 0.93 20.38
CA SER A 345 -19.21 0.72 19.06
C SER A 345 -18.25 -0.03 18.15
N TYR A 346 -18.73 -1.10 17.55
CA TYR A 346 -17.94 -2.04 16.75
C TYR A 346 -18.58 -2.28 15.36
N TYR A 347 -17.78 -2.82 14.47
CA TYR A 347 -18.25 -3.62 13.33
C TYR A 347 -17.93 -5.08 13.58
N LEU A 348 -18.94 -5.94 13.48
CA LEU A 348 -18.74 -7.38 13.35
C LEU A 348 -18.55 -7.68 11.87
N ILE A 349 -17.40 -8.28 11.55
CA ILE A 349 -16.98 -8.59 10.18
C ILE A 349 -16.84 -10.10 10.08
N ALA A 350 -17.57 -10.72 9.15
CA ALA A 350 -17.41 -12.11 8.78
C ALA A 350 -16.75 -12.20 7.41
N SER A 351 -15.71 -12.99 7.26
CA SER A 351 -15.04 -13.22 5.99
C SER A 351 -14.89 -14.70 5.70
N SER A 352 -15.09 -15.08 4.43
CA SER A 352 -14.93 -16.45 3.92
C SER A 352 -13.96 -16.44 2.75
N ASN A 353 -12.91 -17.25 2.82
CA ASN A 353 -11.93 -17.38 1.74
C ASN A 353 -12.39 -18.28 0.59
N GLN A 354 -13.68 -18.63 0.52
CA GLN A 354 -14.24 -19.51 -0.50
C GLN A 354 -14.56 -18.81 -1.83
N GLY A 355 -14.32 -17.52 -1.95
CA GLY A 355 -14.65 -16.73 -3.14
C GLY A 355 -13.91 -17.09 -4.44
N GLY A 356 -13.18 -18.20 -4.50
CA GLY A 356 -12.46 -18.64 -5.70
C GLY A 356 -11.47 -17.59 -6.20
N ARG A 357 -11.49 -17.27 -7.50
CA ARG A 357 -10.61 -16.27 -8.13
C ARG A 357 -10.89 -14.84 -7.68
N ASN A 358 -12.03 -14.56 -7.07
CA ASN A 358 -12.53 -13.20 -6.80
C ASN A 358 -12.25 -12.69 -5.38
N GLY A 359 -11.50 -13.44 -4.56
CA GLY A 359 -11.11 -13.03 -3.23
C GLY A 359 -12.07 -13.49 -2.13
N ALA A 360 -11.91 -12.92 -0.92
CA ALA A 360 -12.74 -13.25 0.22
C ALA A 360 -14.10 -12.56 0.12
N ARG A 361 -15.18 -13.32 0.42
CA ARG A 361 -16.51 -12.76 0.63
C ARG A 361 -16.63 -12.21 2.03
N ILE A 362 -17.30 -11.08 2.17
CA ILE A 362 -17.39 -10.37 3.44
C ILE A 362 -18.83 -9.95 3.74
N ALA A 363 -19.22 -10.15 5.00
CA ALA A 363 -20.39 -9.52 5.58
C ALA A 363 -19.95 -8.60 6.71
N ARG A 364 -20.63 -7.46 6.86
CA ARG A 364 -20.35 -6.46 7.88
C ARG A 364 -21.65 -5.94 8.49
N GLN A 365 -21.69 -5.89 9.80
CA GLN A 365 -22.81 -5.24 10.50
C GLN A 365 -22.31 -4.42 11.68
N PRO A 366 -22.98 -3.29 12.00
CA PRO A 366 -22.70 -2.53 13.20
C PRO A 366 -23.15 -3.32 14.44
N LEU A 367 -22.36 -3.20 15.52
CA LEU A 367 -22.65 -3.80 16.81
C LEU A 367 -22.27 -2.81 17.91
N ASP A 368 -23.22 -2.38 18.70
CA ASP A 368 -23.00 -1.55 19.87
C ASP A 368 -23.02 -2.43 21.12
N VAL A 369 -21.92 -2.42 21.87
CA VAL A 369 -21.68 -3.25 23.05
C VAL A 369 -21.81 -2.37 24.30
N GLY A 370 -22.79 -2.69 25.15
CA GLY A 370 -23.01 -2.04 26.46
C GLY A 370 -22.36 -2.83 27.60
N ASP A 371 -22.95 -2.72 28.79
CA ASP A 371 -22.44 -3.33 30.04
C ASP A 371 -23.00 -4.74 30.31
N SER A 372 -23.77 -5.31 29.38
CA SER A 372 -24.40 -6.63 29.52
C SER A 372 -24.02 -7.54 28.34
N ASN A 373 -24.01 -8.85 28.62
CA ASN A 373 -23.76 -9.85 27.59
C ASN A 373 -24.74 -9.73 26.44
N ILE A 374 -24.24 -9.94 25.22
CA ILE A 374 -25.05 -9.92 23.99
C ILE A 374 -25.13 -11.34 23.46
N GLU A 375 -26.34 -11.82 23.28
CA GLU A 375 -26.61 -13.16 22.77
C GLU A 375 -27.40 -13.11 21.45
N GLY A 376 -27.27 -14.16 20.64
CA GLY A 376 -28.06 -14.32 19.44
C GLY A 376 -27.70 -13.36 18.28
N VAL A 377 -26.47 -12.86 18.23
CA VAL A 377 -26.01 -12.03 17.11
C VAL A 377 -25.90 -12.92 15.87
N ASN A 378 -26.63 -12.57 14.82
CA ASN A 378 -26.58 -13.32 13.56
C ASN A 378 -25.87 -12.51 12.49
N ILE A 379 -24.91 -13.14 11.81
CA ILE A 379 -24.22 -12.57 10.64
C ILE A 379 -24.20 -13.59 9.50
N ALA A 380 -24.59 -13.16 8.30
CA ALA A 380 -24.65 -14.02 7.13
C ALA A 380 -23.78 -13.46 6.00
N ILE A 381 -22.89 -14.28 5.47
CA ILE A 381 -22.19 -14.01 4.23
C ILE A 381 -23.11 -14.43 3.09
N ASN A 382 -23.56 -13.46 2.30
CA ASN A 382 -24.43 -13.69 1.15
C ASN A 382 -23.63 -13.64 -0.16
N PRO A 383 -24.16 -14.20 -1.27
CA PRO A 383 -23.57 -13.98 -2.60
C PRO A 383 -23.40 -12.50 -2.88
N GLY A 384 -22.30 -12.16 -3.52
CA GLY A 384 -22.05 -10.81 -3.96
C GLY A 384 -22.86 -10.43 -5.20
N ALA A 385 -22.71 -9.22 -5.65
CA ALA A 385 -23.29 -8.73 -6.89
C ALA A 385 -22.35 -8.99 -8.07
N ASP A 386 -22.91 -9.39 -9.19
CA ASP A 386 -22.18 -9.41 -10.46
C ASP A 386 -22.16 -7.98 -11.03
N VAL A 387 -20.96 -7.52 -11.39
CA VAL A 387 -20.76 -6.18 -11.96
C VAL A 387 -20.25 -6.32 -13.38
N SER A 388 -21.06 -5.91 -14.34
CA SER A 388 -20.70 -5.88 -15.76
C SER A 388 -20.59 -4.44 -16.25
N GLY A 389 -19.88 -4.26 -17.36
CA GLY A 389 -19.80 -2.94 -17.97
C GLY A 389 -19.13 -2.95 -19.33
N HIS A 390 -19.02 -1.77 -19.88
CA HIS A 390 -18.42 -1.55 -21.19
C HIS A 390 -17.50 -0.33 -21.16
N VAL A 391 -16.31 -0.46 -21.74
CA VAL A 391 -15.35 0.62 -21.90
C VAL A 391 -15.42 1.14 -23.32
N ARG A 392 -15.64 2.43 -23.47
CA ARG A 392 -15.67 3.15 -24.75
C ARG A 392 -14.57 4.18 -24.83
N TYR A 393 -14.13 4.49 -26.04
CA TYR A 393 -13.19 5.57 -26.29
C TYR A 393 -13.95 6.79 -26.83
N ASP A 394 -13.57 7.96 -26.35
CA ASP A 394 -14.07 9.23 -26.88
C ASP A 394 -13.16 9.68 -28.03
N GLY A 395 -13.44 9.17 -29.23
CA GLY A 395 -12.65 9.30 -30.43
C GLY A 395 -12.08 7.97 -30.94
N ASP A 396 -11.16 8.03 -31.89
CA ASP A 396 -10.54 6.86 -32.49
C ASP A 396 -9.49 6.25 -31.55
N PRO A 397 -9.67 5.01 -31.08
CA PRO A 397 -8.74 4.39 -30.16
C PRO A 397 -7.39 4.09 -30.81
N PRO A 398 -6.30 4.10 -30.02
CA PRO A 398 -4.98 3.74 -30.55
C PRO A 398 -4.95 2.29 -31.07
N GLN A 399 -4.22 2.08 -32.14
CA GLN A 399 -4.02 0.74 -32.71
C GLN A 399 -2.56 0.29 -32.53
N PRO A 400 -2.31 -0.95 -32.02
CA PRO A 400 -3.30 -1.92 -31.53
C PRO A 400 -3.98 -1.45 -30.25
N LEU A 401 -5.20 -1.97 -29.97
CA LEU A 401 -5.94 -1.65 -28.74
C LEU A 401 -5.08 -1.99 -27.50
N PRO A 402 -4.91 -1.06 -26.57
CA PRO A 402 -4.18 -1.32 -25.36
C PRO A 402 -4.94 -2.28 -24.44
N SER A 403 -4.23 -3.14 -23.74
CA SER A 403 -4.83 -3.97 -22.70
C SER A 403 -5.23 -3.11 -21.51
N LEU A 404 -6.52 -2.99 -21.26
CA LEU A 404 -7.07 -2.27 -20.12
C LEU A 404 -7.53 -3.24 -19.04
N THR A 405 -7.46 -2.80 -17.79
CA THR A 405 -8.02 -3.51 -16.64
C THR A 405 -8.85 -2.55 -15.81
N VAL A 406 -10.06 -2.96 -15.47
CA VAL A 406 -10.92 -2.25 -14.52
C VAL A 406 -10.63 -2.77 -13.11
N ARG A 407 -10.58 -1.88 -12.13
CA ARG A 407 -10.35 -2.21 -10.73
C ARG A 407 -11.44 -1.60 -9.87
N LEU A 408 -11.94 -2.41 -8.95
CA LEU A 408 -12.82 -1.97 -7.87
C LEU A 408 -11.99 -1.95 -6.58
N THR A 409 -11.90 -0.79 -5.95
CA THR A 409 -11.16 -0.64 -4.69
C THR A 409 -12.13 -0.20 -3.61
N PRO A 410 -12.29 -0.96 -2.50
CA PRO A 410 -13.17 -0.55 -1.42
C PRO A 410 -12.80 0.87 -0.95
N ARG A 411 -13.82 1.73 -0.81
CA ARG A 411 -13.59 3.13 -0.38
C ARG A 411 -13.14 3.20 1.07
N ASP A 412 -13.60 2.27 1.89
CA ASP A 412 -13.17 2.14 3.28
C ASP A 412 -12.09 1.06 3.42
N THR A 413 -10.86 1.44 3.13
CA THR A 413 -9.70 0.54 3.23
C THR A 413 -9.33 0.18 4.68
N GLY A 414 -9.81 0.94 5.67
CA GLY A 414 -9.57 0.70 7.10
C GLY A 414 -10.24 -0.57 7.63
N MET A 415 -11.20 -1.10 6.89
CA MET A 415 -11.99 -2.28 7.30
C MET A 415 -11.36 -3.62 6.88
N GLY A 416 -10.24 -3.61 6.15
CA GLY A 416 -9.58 -4.85 5.71
C GLY A 416 -10.39 -5.65 4.68
N ILE A 417 -11.31 -5.00 3.95
CA ILE A 417 -12.05 -5.61 2.86
C ILE A 417 -11.10 -5.76 1.67
N PRO A 418 -10.85 -6.99 1.17
CA PRO A 418 -9.99 -7.17 0.02
C PRO A 418 -10.65 -6.61 -1.24
N ALA A 419 -9.85 -5.98 -2.08
CA ALA A 419 -10.31 -5.57 -3.40
C ALA A 419 -10.56 -6.82 -4.28
N PRO A 420 -11.63 -6.84 -5.08
CA PRO A 420 -11.82 -7.88 -6.09
C PRO A 420 -10.64 -7.93 -7.07
N GLN A 421 -10.42 -9.08 -7.70
CA GLN A 421 -9.42 -9.20 -8.76
C GLN A 421 -9.75 -8.23 -9.90
N PRO A 422 -8.76 -7.54 -10.48
CA PRO A 422 -9.01 -6.66 -11.60
C PRO A 422 -9.63 -7.39 -12.78
N ALA A 423 -10.68 -6.83 -13.36
CA ALA A 423 -11.32 -7.37 -14.56
C ALA A 423 -10.56 -6.88 -15.81
N LYS A 424 -10.23 -7.81 -16.70
CA LYS A 424 -9.66 -7.49 -18.00
C LYS A 424 -10.77 -6.98 -18.92
N VAL A 425 -10.46 -5.94 -19.70
CA VAL A 425 -11.36 -5.47 -20.76
C VAL A 425 -11.14 -6.32 -22.01
N GLU A 426 -12.20 -6.91 -22.53
CA GLU A 426 -12.20 -7.72 -23.73
C GLU A 426 -12.10 -6.86 -25.00
N ALA A 427 -11.87 -7.50 -26.15
CA ALA A 427 -11.67 -6.79 -27.42
C ALA A 427 -12.90 -5.96 -27.88
N ASP A 428 -14.10 -6.36 -27.46
CA ASP A 428 -15.34 -5.64 -27.71
C ASP A 428 -15.60 -4.49 -26.71
N GLY A 429 -14.71 -4.32 -25.73
CA GLY A 429 -14.84 -3.31 -24.67
C GLY A 429 -15.60 -3.81 -23.43
N SER A 430 -16.13 -5.03 -23.43
CA SER A 430 -16.83 -5.57 -22.27
C SER A 430 -15.89 -5.99 -21.15
N PHE A 431 -16.38 -5.96 -19.91
CA PHE A 431 -15.71 -6.51 -18.75
C PHE A 431 -16.72 -7.01 -17.72
N HIS A 432 -16.26 -7.90 -16.85
CA HIS A 432 -17.11 -8.52 -15.86
C HIS A 432 -16.37 -8.82 -14.56
N PHE A 433 -17.04 -8.61 -13.44
CA PHE A 433 -16.65 -9.07 -12.11
C PHE A 433 -17.77 -9.98 -11.61
N ASP A 434 -17.39 -11.16 -11.15
CA ASP A 434 -18.32 -12.08 -10.50
C ASP A 434 -18.31 -11.85 -9.00
N ASP A 435 -19.45 -11.92 -8.35
CA ASP A 435 -19.58 -12.13 -6.92
C ASP A 435 -18.82 -11.10 -6.05
N VAL A 436 -18.98 -9.82 -6.36
CA VAL A 436 -18.38 -8.72 -5.61
C VAL A 436 -19.15 -8.45 -4.33
N SER A 437 -18.47 -8.47 -3.19
CA SER A 437 -19.11 -8.21 -1.89
C SER A 437 -19.83 -6.87 -1.84
N PRO A 438 -21.01 -6.78 -1.18
CA PRO A 438 -21.73 -5.51 -1.03
C PRO A 438 -20.90 -4.49 -0.24
N ASP A 439 -20.47 -3.45 -0.90
CA ASP A 439 -19.75 -2.30 -0.29
C ASP A 439 -19.73 -1.11 -1.27
N LEU A 440 -19.11 -0.02 -0.83
CA LEU A 440 -18.87 1.17 -1.65
C LEU A 440 -17.47 1.10 -2.26
N TYR A 441 -17.38 1.14 -3.60
CA TYR A 441 -16.13 0.98 -4.34
C TYR A 441 -15.76 2.23 -5.13
N ASN A 442 -14.46 2.52 -5.18
CA ASN A 442 -13.90 3.39 -6.20
C ASN A 442 -13.62 2.55 -7.45
N VAL A 443 -14.05 3.05 -8.61
CA VAL A 443 -13.82 2.42 -9.91
C VAL A 443 -12.64 3.12 -10.60
N THR A 444 -11.63 2.37 -10.97
CA THR A 444 -10.47 2.88 -11.69
C THR A 444 -10.14 1.99 -12.89
N VAL A 445 -9.46 2.56 -13.89
CA VAL A 445 -9.00 1.83 -15.07
C VAL A 445 -7.50 2.03 -15.21
N SER A 446 -6.76 0.95 -15.55
CA SER A 446 -5.35 1.09 -15.91
C SER A 446 -5.26 1.95 -17.18
N THR A 447 -4.55 3.08 -17.08
CA THR A 447 -4.44 4.03 -18.19
C THR A 447 -3.03 3.98 -18.78
N PRO A 448 -2.83 3.36 -19.96
CA PRO A 448 -1.58 3.48 -20.71
C PRO A 448 -1.29 4.94 -21.09
N PRO A 449 -0.05 5.27 -21.46
CA PRO A 449 0.29 6.60 -21.95
C PRO A 449 -0.65 7.05 -23.08
N GLY A 450 -1.09 8.30 -23.03
CA GLY A 450 -2.01 8.87 -24.03
C GLY A 450 -3.50 8.66 -23.75
N LEU A 451 -3.85 7.94 -22.66
CA LEU A 451 -5.24 7.73 -22.25
C LEU A 451 -5.48 8.26 -20.83
N TYR A 452 -6.72 8.65 -20.56
CA TYR A 452 -7.18 8.97 -19.20
C TYR A 452 -8.63 8.51 -19.00
N LEU A 453 -9.02 8.28 -17.75
CA LEU A 453 -10.40 7.97 -17.39
C LEU A 453 -11.24 9.26 -17.43
N LYS A 454 -12.17 9.35 -18.37
CA LYS A 454 -13.00 10.55 -18.59
C LYS A 454 -14.25 10.55 -17.74
N SER A 455 -14.97 9.42 -17.70
CA SER A 455 -16.17 9.26 -16.86
C SER A 455 -16.45 7.80 -16.55
N VAL A 456 -17.11 7.56 -15.41
CA VAL A 456 -17.65 6.27 -15.02
C VAL A 456 -19.08 6.47 -14.58
N ARG A 457 -20.02 5.77 -15.21
CA ARG A 457 -21.45 5.86 -14.89
C ARG A 457 -22.03 4.49 -14.57
N SER A 458 -22.95 4.45 -13.61
CA SER A 458 -23.82 3.32 -13.35
C SER A 458 -25.25 3.79 -13.53
N GLY A 459 -25.87 3.45 -14.67
CA GLY A 459 -27.10 4.08 -15.11
C GLY A 459 -26.94 5.60 -15.28
N ASN A 460 -27.73 6.37 -14.55
CA ASN A 460 -27.66 7.84 -14.59
C ASN A 460 -26.68 8.45 -13.57
N ASN A 461 -26.09 7.64 -12.69
CA ASN A 461 -25.24 8.12 -11.61
C ASN A 461 -23.78 8.23 -12.08
N ASP A 462 -23.14 9.34 -11.79
CA ASP A 462 -21.69 9.47 -11.92
C ASP A 462 -21.02 8.84 -10.70
N VAL A 463 -20.41 7.65 -10.90
CA VAL A 463 -19.76 6.91 -9.83
C VAL A 463 -18.27 7.19 -9.72
N MET A 464 -17.71 8.02 -10.61
CA MET A 464 -16.31 8.43 -10.54
C MET A 464 -16.02 9.25 -9.28
N VAL A 465 -17.01 10.03 -8.85
CA VAL A 465 -16.95 10.85 -7.63
C VAL A 465 -17.71 10.21 -6.48
N SER A 466 -18.98 9.79 -6.71
CA SER A 466 -19.81 9.21 -5.65
C SER A 466 -19.34 7.82 -5.18
N GLY A 467 -18.64 7.07 -6.03
CA GLY A 467 -18.35 5.64 -5.86
C GLY A 467 -19.50 4.76 -6.31
N LEU A 468 -19.17 3.48 -6.52
CA LEU A 468 -20.12 2.43 -6.88
C LEU A 468 -20.62 1.75 -5.59
N ASP A 469 -21.87 1.97 -5.24
CA ASP A 469 -22.53 1.30 -4.10
C ASP A 469 -23.19 0.01 -4.55
N LEU A 470 -22.69 -1.12 -4.04
CA LEU A 470 -23.18 -2.46 -4.34
C LEU A 470 -24.13 -3.02 -3.28
N ALA A 471 -24.50 -2.25 -2.25
CA ALA A 471 -25.41 -2.73 -1.20
C ALA A 471 -26.78 -3.16 -1.74
N ASN A 472 -27.24 -2.53 -2.83
CA ASN A 472 -28.52 -2.80 -3.49
C ASN A 472 -28.36 -3.31 -4.93
N GLY A 473 -27.18 -3.82 -5.27
CA GLY A 473 -26.81 -4.15 -6.66
C GLY A 473 -26.39 -2.90 -7.46
N ALA A 474 -25.92 -3.10 -8.67
CA ALA A 474 -25.53 -2.01 -9.56
C ALA A 474 -26.10 -2.20 -10.98
N ALA A 475 -26.45 -1.07 -11.61
CA ALA A 475 -26.63 -1.05 -13.05
C ALA A 475 -25.28 -1.25 -13.75
N PRO A 476 -25.26 -1.77 -14.99
CA PRO A 476 -24.03 -1.90 -15.75
C PRO A 476 -23.21 -0.62 -15.78
N LEU A 477 -21.89 -0.79 -15.71
CA LEU A 477 -20.96 0.34 -15.76
C LEU A 477 -20.70 0.78 -17.20
N ASP A 478 -20.84 2.06 -17.46
CA ASP A 478 -20.44 2.70 -18.70
C ASP A 478 -19.20 3.57 -18.43
N ILE A 479 -18.07 3.14 -18.98
CA ILE A 479 -16.76 3.77 -18.77
C ILE A 479 -16.32 4.46 -20.07
N SER A 480 -16.03 5.74 -19.99
CA SER A 480 -15.48 6.50 -21.12
C SER A 480 -14.00 6.82 -20.90
N MET A 481 -13.18 6.44 -21.85
CA MET A 481 -11.76 6.77 -21.91
C MET A 481 -11.54 7.96 -22.84
N GLY A 482 -10.89 9.01 -22.33
CA GLY A 482 -10.45 10.15 -23.14
C GLY A 482 -9.08 9.89 -23.75
N LEU A 483 -8.84 10.54 -24.89
CA LEU A 483 -7.58 10.53 -25.62
C LEU A 483 -6.82 11.83 -25.33
N ASN A 484 -5.49 11.77 -25.45
CA ASN A 484 -4.63 12.95 -25.30
C ASN A 484 -4.82 13.71 -23.97
N PRO A 485 -4.52 13.08 -22.82
CA PRO A 485 -4.64 13.72 -21.52
C PRO A 485 -3.87 15.04 -21.48
N PRO A 486 -4.35 16.02 -20.71
CA PRO A 486 -3.58 17.22 -20.43
C PRO A 486 -2.19 16.88 -19.89
N GLN A 487 -1.20 17.63 -20.34
CA GLN A 487 0.16 17.57 -19.81
C GLN A 487 0.41 18.84 -19.00
N VAL A 488 0.77 18.69 -17.74
CA VAL A 488 1.15 19.82 -16.90
C VAL A 488 2.64 19.71 -16.60
N THR A 489 3.39 20.68 -17.08
CA THR A 489 4.84 20.79 -16.85
C THR A 489 5.15 22.07 -16.09
N GLY A 490 6.32 22.16 -15.49
CA GLY A 490 6.71 23.39 -14.85
C GLY A 490 8.07 23.33 -14.21
N SER A 491 8.40 24.42 -13.52
CA SER A 491 9.63 24.55 -12.74
C SER A 491 9.35 25.13 -11.38
N VAL A 492 10.16 24.74 -10.39
CA VAL A 492 10.11 25.23 -9.01
C VAL A 492 11.38 26.00 -8.71
N VAL A 493 11.23 27.20 -8.19
CA VAL A 493 12.35 28.04 -7.77
C VAL A 493 12.23 28.38 -6.28
N ASN A 494 13.36 28.46 -5.61
CA ASN A 494 13.41 29.01 -4.25
C ASN A 494 13.32 30.54 -4.33
N ALA A 495 12.37 31.14 -3.61
CA ALA A 495 12.10 32.59 -3.66
C ALA A 495 13.27 33.44 -3.18
N GLU A 496 14.05 32.95 -2.22
CA GLU A 496 15.16 33.70 -1.60
C GLU A 496 16.42 33.66 -2.45
N SER A 497 16.76 32.48 -2.99
CA SER A 497 18.00 32.28 -3.74
C SER A 497 17.83 32.44 -5.25
N GLY A 498 16.59 32.38 -5.75
CA GLY A 498 16.30 32.33 -7.20
C GLY A 498 16.77 31.04 -7.88
N GLN A 499 17.33 30.09 -7.13
CA GLN A 499 17.87 28.85 -7.67
C GLN A 499 16.78 27.79 -7.88
N PRO A 500 16.97 26.85 -8.82
CA PRO A 500 16.08 25.71 -8.98
C PRO A 500 15.93 24.90 -7.70
N ALA A 501 14.71 24.56 -7.32
CA ALA A 501 14.44 23.72 -6.16
C ALA A 501 14.46 22.23 -6.59
N VAL A 502 15.52 21.53 -6.18
CA VAL A 502 15.81 20.14 -6.54
C VAL A 502 15.21 19.18 -5.52
N ALA A 503 14.73 18.01 -5.98
CA ALA A 503 14.16 16.94 -5.15
C ALA A 503 13.03 17.40 -4.23
N VAL A 504 12.20 18.35 -4.68
CA VAL A 504 11.04 18.82 -3.92
C VAL A 504 9.76 18.16 -4.42
N THR A 505 8.83 17.96 -3.50
CA THR A 505 7.54 17.35 -3.84
C THR A 505 6.59 18.38 -4.44
N VAL A 506 6.10 18.09 -5.63
CA VAL A 506 5.07 18.88 -6.31
C VAL A 506 3.78 18.08 -6.34
N VAL A 507 2.67 18.70 -5.96
CA VAL A 507 1.36 18.05 -5.92
C VAL A 507 0.35 18.88 -6.73
N LEU A 508 -0.32 18.21 -7.64
CA LEU A 508 -1.48 18.72 -8.37
C LEU A 508 -2.74 18.30 -7.63
N MET A 509 -3.54 19.26 -7.17
CA MET A 509 -4.73 19.04 -6.37
C MET A 509 -5.98 19.55 -7.10
N PRO A 510 -7.10 18.78 -7.14
CA PRO A 510 -8.35 19.28 -7.69
C PRO A 510 -8.92 20.40 -6.82
N ARG A 511 -9.52 21.42 -7.45
CA ARG A 511 -10.19 22.52 -6.73
C ARG A 511 -11.65 22.22 -6.40
N GLU A 512 -12.27 21.33 -7.14
CA GLU A 512 -13.64 20.86 -6.92
C GLU A 512 -13.68 20.00 -5.66
N LYS A 513 -14.52 20.37 -4.68
CA LYS A 513 -14.61 19.68 -3.37
C LYS A 513 -14.93 18.19 -3.50
N GLU A 514 -15.83 17.88 -4.44
CA GLU A 514 -16.29 16.50 -4.67
C GLU A 514 -15.14 15.59 -5.17
N ARG A 515 -14.12 16.16 -5.80
CA ARG A 515 -12.92 15.45 -6.28
C ARG A 515 -11.82 15.38 -5.23
N GLN A 516 -11.85 16.24 -4.22
CA GLN A 516 -10.80 16.30 -3.20
C GLN A 516 -10.77 15.05 -2.30
N ASP A 517 -11.88 14.33 -2.17
CA ASP A 517 -11.94 13.07 -1.44
C ASP A 517 -11.47 11.86 -2.27
N GLN A 518 -11.05 12.07 -3.52
CA GLN A 518 -10.66 11.02 -4.45
C GLN A 518 -9.18 11.14 -4.84
N ASN A 519 -8.35 10.21 -4.40
CA ASN A 519 -6.92 10.17 -4.74
C ASN A 519 -6.64 10.14 -6.24
N TYR A 520 -7.59 9.65 -7.03
CA TYR A 520 -7.45 9.55 -8.48
C TYR A 520 -7.18 10.89 -9.16
N PHE A 521 -7.74 11.98 -8.62
CA PHE A 521 -7.58 13.32 -9.19
C PHE A 521 -6.31 14.05 -8.74
N TYR A 522 -5.56 13.46 -7.82
CA TYR A 522 -4.29 14.01 -7.40
C TYR A 522 -3.14 13.42 -8.21
N SER A 523 -2.14 14.22 -8.47
CA SER A 523 -0.89 13.76 -9.05
C SER A 523 0.28 14.32 -8.25
N THR A 524 1.32 13.50 -8.08
CA THR A 524 2.54 13.89 -7.39
C THR A 524 3.74 13.73 -8.31
N ALA A 525 4.67 14.63 -8.25
CA ALA A 525 5.95 14.57 -8.95
C ALA A 525 7.07 15.06 -8.03
N THR A 526 8.28 14.68 -8.34
CA THR A 526 9.49 15.21 -7.71
C THR A 526 10.28 16.01 -8.75
N THR A 527 10.80 17.16 -8.36
CA THR A 527 11.60 17.98 -9.28
C THR A 527 12.95 17.35 -9.59
N ASP A 528 13.38 17.49 -10.83
CA ASP A 528 14.69 17.05 -11.29
C ASP A 528 15.82 18.01 -10.81
N ARG A 529 17.07 17.74 -11.25
CA ARG A 529 18.26 18.56 -10.94
C ARG A 529 18.17 20.01 -11.46
N TYR A 530 17.24 20.30 -12.34
CA TYR A 530 16.99 21.63 -12.87
C TYR A 530 15.76 22.28 -12.27
N GLY A 531 15.11 21.63 -11.29
CA GLY A 531 13.88 22.07 -10.67
C GLY A 531 12.63 21.83 -11.51
N ASN A 532 12.71 21.06 -12.60
CA ASN A 532 11.56 20.80 -13.47
C ASN A 532 10.74 19.62 -12.98
N PHE A 533 9.44 19.65 -13.29
CA PHE A 533 8.51 18.54 -13.01
C PHE A 533 7.54 18.35 -14.18
N SER A 534 6.89 17.17 -14.24
CA SER A 534 5.84 16.89 -15.21
C SER A 534 4.77 15.95 -14.66
N PHE A 535 3.51 16.21 -15.02
CA PHE A 535 2.37 15.34 -14.82
C PHE A 535 1.81 14.95 -16.20
N ASN A 536 1.89 13.69 -16.56
CA ASN A 536 1.58 13.21 -17.92
C ASN A 536 0.20 12.54 -18.05
N ARG A 537 -0.54 12.43 -16.94
CA ARG A 537 -1.84 11.74 -16.86
C ARG A 537 -2.81 12.53 -16.00
N VAL A 538 -3.09 13.75 -16.41
CA VAL A 538 -4.02 14.61 -15.69
C VAL A 538 -5.41 14.46 -16.31
N THR A 539 -6.44 14.31 -15.48
CA THR A 539 -7.83 14.40 -15.94
C THR A 539 -8.19 15.87 -16.17
N PRO A 540 -8.93 16.23 -17.22
CA PRO A 540 -9.39 17.60 -17.41
C PRO A 540 -10.14 18.15 -16.20
N GLY A 541 -9.89 19.42 -15.85
CA GLY A 541 -10.49 20.07 -14.69
C GLY A 541 -9.69 21.26 -14.18
N ASP A 542 -10.16 21.85 -13.09
CA ASP A 542 -9.51 22.96 -12.40
C ASP A 542 -8.66 22.45 -11.24
N TYR A 543 -7.41 22.90 -11.21
CA TYR A 543 -6.41 22.42 -10.26
C TYR A 543 -5.68 23.57 -9.58
N ALA A 544 -5.09 23.26 -8.43
CA ALA A 544 -4.05 24.04 -7.79
C ALA A 544 -2.78 23.19 -7.68
N VAL A 545 -1.62 23.79 -7.95
CA VAL A 545 -0.32 23.12 -7.90
C VAL A 545 0.49 23.74 -6.78
N TYR A 546 1.04 22.89 -5.92
CA TYR A 546 1.88 23.30 -4.80
C TYR A 546 3.23 22.61 -4.88
N ALA A 547 4.28 23.28 -4.43
CA ALA A 547 5.61 22.71 -4.29
C ALA A 547 6.14 22.95 -2.88
N TRP A 548 6.38 21.88 -2.13
CA TRP A 548 6.89 21.96 -0.76
C TRP A 548 8.31 21.48 -0.66
N GLU A 549 9.08 22.22 0.14
CA GLU A 549 10.43 21.81 0.49
C GLU A 549 10.44 20.50 1.28
N ASP A 550 9.54 20.37 2.24
CA ASP A 550 9.29 19.15 2.98
C ASP A 550 7.80 19.00 3.27
N VAL A 551 7.21 17.91 2.77
CA VAL A 551 5.83 17.53 3.00
C VAL A 551 5.74 16.02 3.10
N GLN A 552 5.00 15.52 4.07
CA GLN A 552 4.76 14.10 4.20
C GLN A 552 3.70 13.65 3.19
N TYR A 553 3.84 12.44 2.68
CA TYR A 553 2.85 11.87 1.77
C TYR A 553 1.45 11.89 2.41
N GLY A 554 0.49 12.46 1.70
CA GLY A 554 -0.89 12.60 2.15
C GLY A 554 -1.18 13.80 3.05
N GLN A 555 -0.19 14.57 3.49
CA GLN A 555 -0.39 15.74 4.34
C GLN A 555 -1.24 16.84 3.65
N TRP A 556 -1.24 16.88 2.33
CA TRP A 556 -2.09 17.76 1.52
C TRP A 556 -3.59 17.42 1.57
N PHE A 557 -3.98 16.29 2.18
CA PHE A 557 -5.37 15.99 2.49
C PHE A 557 -5.81 16.56 3.84
N ASP A 558 -4.88 17.10 4.64
CA ASP A 558 -5.22 17.75 5.90
C ASP A 558 -5.71 19.19 5.68
N PRO A 559 -6.98 19.49 5.97
CA PRO A 559 -7.51 20.83 5.80
C PRO A 559 -6.78 21.90 6.62
N GLU A 560 -6.29 21.56 7.83
CA GLU A 560 -5.56 22.50 8.68
C GLU A 560 -4.18 22.81 8.09
N PHE A 561 -3.50 21.78 7.57
CA PHE A 561 -2.24 21.97 6.86
C PHE A 561 -2.42 22.83 5.61
N MET A 562 -3.44 22.53 4.81
CA MET A 562 -3.72 23.25 3.57
C MET A 562 -4.16 24.70 3.81
N LYS A 563 -4.87 24.97 4.90
CA LYS A 563 -5.21 26.35 5.30
C LYS A 563 -3.97 27.23 5.50
N ALA A 564 -2.89 26.66 6.02
CA ALA A 564 -1.61 27.38 6.17
C ALA A 564 -0.87 27.58 4.83
N CYS A 565 -1.31 26.90 3.77
CA CYS A 565 -0.75 26.98 2.42
C CYS A 565 -1.66 27.75 1.44
N GLU A 566 -2.78 28.32 1.92
CA GLU A 566 -3.67 29.13 1.08
C GLU A 566 -2.91 30.27 0.39
N GLY A 567 -3.16 30.46 -0.90
CA GLY A 567 -2.52 31.48 -1.71
C GLY A 567 -1.06 31.22 -2.09
N LYS A 568 -0.46 30.10 -1.68
CA LYS A 568 0.92 29.74 -2.03
C LYS A 568 1.04 28.81 -3.22
N GLY A 569 -0.07 28.31 -3.73
CA GLY A 569 -0.13 27.46 -4.92
C GLY A 569 -0.55 28.26 -6.15
N GLU A 570 -0.18 27.76 -7.32
CA GLU A 570 -0.62 28.29 -8.61
C GLU A 570 -1.87 27.55 -9.09
N THR A 571 -2.83 28.29 -9.65
CA THR A 571 -4.05 27.71 -10.18
C THR A 571 -3.98 27.55 -11.69
N LEU A 572 -4.53 26.45 -12.21
CA LEU A 572 -4.59 26.17 -13.63
C LEU A 572 -5.87 25.43 -14.01
N THR A 573 -6.28 25.56 -15.27
CA THR A 573 -7.30 24.72 -15.90
C THR A 573 -6.62 23.78 -16.89
N ALA A 574 -6.70 22.48 -16.62
CA ALA A 574 -6.19 21.43 -17.50
C ALA A 574 -7.26 21.06 -18.53
N LYS A 575 -6.99 21.27 -19.81
CA LYS A 575 -7.88 20.93 -20.92
C LYS A 575 -7.27 19.81 -21.76
N GLU A 576 -8.14 18.97 -22.33
CA GLU A 576 -7.74 17.89 -23.23
C GLU A 576 -6.84 18.41 -24.35
N ALA A 577 -5.80 17.64 -24.69
CA ALA A 577 -4.80 17.95 -25.72
C ALA A 577 -4.08 19.31 -25.54
N SER A 578 -4.15 19.94 -24.39
CA SER A 578 -3.53 21.25 -24.14
C SER A 578 -2.41 21.13 -23.12
N PRO A 579 -1.14 21.36 -23.50
CA PRO A 579 -0.05 21.43 -22.53
C PRO A 579 -0.16 22.74 -21.72
N VAL A 580 0.06 22.62 -20.41
CA VAL A 580 0.10 23.76 -19.49
C VAL A 580 1.49 23.80 -18.86
N ASN A 581 2.09 25.00 -18.82
CA ASN A 581 3.37 25.22 -18.16
C ASN A 581 3.19 26.21 -17.00
N VAL A 582 3.67 25.85 -15.81
CA VAL A 582 3.55 26.66 -14.60
C VAL A 582 4.91 26.89 -13.94
N LYS A 583 5.06 28.06 -13.34
CA LYS A 583 6.22 28.37 -12.48
C LYS A 583 5.74 28.41 -11.05
N LEU A 584 6.39 27.65 -10.19
CA LEU A 584 6.06 27.55 -8.77
C LEU A 584 7.17 28.15 -7.93
N THR A 585 6.75 28.76 -6.84
CA THR A 585 7.65 29.15 -5.75
C THR A 585 7.65 28.05 -4.69
N LEU A 586 8.83 27.69 -4.23
CA LEU A 586 8.99 26.69 -3.16
C LEU A 586 8.36 27.18 -1.86
N ILE A 587 7.49 26.37 -1.29
CA ILE A 587 6.96 26.58 0.06
C ILE A 587 7.99 25.99 1.04
N PRO A 588 8.65 26.81 1.88
CA PRO A 588 9.70 26.33 2.78
C PRO A 588 9.12 25.40 3.85
N ALA A 589 9.96 24.51 4.36
CA ALA A 589 9.67 23.73 5.55
C ALA A 589 9.47 24.68 6.75
N LYS A 590 8.50 24.36 7.61
CA LYS A 590 8.25 25.11 8.85
C LYS A 590 9.18 24.66 9.95
#